data_cab9a289d0f246df40cf8cd25e4c197e
#
_entry.id   cab9a289d0f246df40cf8cd25e4c197e
#
_cell.length_a   1.000
_cell.length_b   1.000
_cell.length_c   1.000
_cell.angle_alpha   90.00
_cell.angle_beta   90.00
_cell.angle_gamma   90.00
#
_symmetry.space_group_name_H-M   'P 1'
#
loop_
_entity.id
_entity.type
_entity.pdbx_description
1 polymer ?
#
loop_
_entity_poly.entity_id
_entity_poly.type
_entity_poly.pdbx_seq_one_letter_code
_entity_poly.pdbx_strand_id
1 'polypeptide(L)'
;RDGECRELILEMVDRQIDQHVDTFLDRDYGAQTFAGWASSQLSCELDSADFRGLSAAEAIRIAHEQATRQAEAQIFEAVEENLPQGEDERDWNWSALASFANARWKLSVNDRDLKRIGRNDVAEWLQQRASEVVVKADLSEGERFLAPEFGVLSARSWTDWRFAIELADSDLAEISGNDPDPEAFKEIVREKAREAYQQREIEYPVLVGLAHFTG
;
A
#
# COMPACT_ATOMS: atom_id res chain seq x y z
N ARG A 1 -9.90 7.99 -41.53
CA ARG A 1 -9.86 8.80 -40.26
C ARG A 1 -10.53 8.08 -39.10
N ASP A 2 -11.77 7.58 -39.25
CA ASP A 2 -12.45 6.91 -38.12
C ASP A 2 -11.82 5.55 -37.77
N GLY A 3 -11.39 4.76 -38.79
CA GLY A 3 -10.68 3.50 -38.57
C GLY A 3 -9.33 3.66 -37.86
N GLU A 4 -8.54 4.66 -38.27
CA GLU A 4 -7.23 4.96 -37.64
C GLU A 4 -7.39 5.40 -36.16
N CYS A 5 -8.43 6.17 -35.85
CA CYS A 5 -8.73 6.59 -34.48
C CYS A 5 -9.12 5.40 -33.60
N ARG A 6 -9.93 4.47 -34.14
CA ARG A 6 -10.31 3.24 -33.48
C ARG A 6 -9.12 2.35 -33.14
N GLU A 7 -8.23 2.14 -34.11
CA GLU A 7 -7.02 1.35 -33.92
C GLU A 7 -6.13 1.94 -32.81
N LEU A 8 -5.92 3.26 -32.83
CA LEU A 8 -5.16 3.94 -31.78
C LEU A 8 -5.78 3.78 -30.37
N ILE A 9 -7.11 3.86 -30.26
CA ILE A 9 -7.80 3.66 -28.98
C ILE A 9 -7.59 2.23 -28.49
N LEU A 10 -7.76 1.22 -29.36
CA LEU A 10 -7.56 -0.18 -29.00
C LEU A 10 -6.11 -0.48 -28.60
N GLU A 11 -5.12 0.08 -29.31
CA GLU A 11 -3.71 -0.02 -28.92
C GLU A 11 -3.43 0.60 -27.55
N MET A 12 -4.06 1.74 -27.23
CA MET A 12 -3.94 2.37 -25.91
C MET A 12 -4.56 1.50 -24.83
N VAL A 13 -5.71 0.87 -25.10
CA VAL A 13 -6.39 -0.07 -24.20
C VAL A 13 -5.49 -1.28 -23.94
N ASP A 14 -5.00 -1.92 -25.01
CA ASP A 14 -4.11 -3.09 -24.93
C ASP A 14 -2.84 -2.79 -24.10
N ARG A 15 -2.22 -1.65 -24.34
CA ARG A 15 -1.03 -1.22 -23.57
C ARG A 15 -1.34 -1.01 -22.07
N GLN A 16 -2.50 -0.44 -21.76
CA GLN A 16 -2.90 -0.27 -20.37
C GLN A 16 -3.16 -1.61 -19.69
N ILE A 17 -3.78 -2.56 -20.41
CA ILE A 17 -4.02 -3.91 -19.91
C ILE A 17 -2.69 -4.59 -19.61
N ASP A 18 -1.74 -4.60 -20.56
CA ASP A 18 -0.44 -5.21 -20.38
C ASP A 18 0.28 -4.67 -19.13
N GLN A 19 0.40 -3.36 -19.06
CA GLN A 19 1.14 -2.72 -17.98
C GLN A 19 0.55 -3.00 -16.59
N HIS A 20 -0.78 -2.93 -16.45
CA HIS A 20 -1.41 -3.02 -15.14
C HIS A 20 -1.65 -4.46 -14.71
N VAL A 21 -2.02 -5.35 -15.63
CA VAL A 21 -2.20 -6.77 -15.31
C VAL A 21 -0.90 -7.39 -14.85
N ASP A 22 0.22 -7.12 -15.53
CA ASP A 22 1.55 -7.59 -15.10
C ASP A 22 1.91 -7.11 -13.69
N THR A 23 1.50 -5.89 -13.33
CA THR A 23 1.72 -5.38 -11.98
C THR A 23 0.86 -6.11 -10.94
N PHE A 24 -0.43 -6.28 -11.20
CA PHE A 24 -1.35 -6.90 -10.23
C PHE A 24 -1.10 -8.40 -10.06
N LEU A 25 -0.70 -9.09 -11.13
CA LEU A 25 -0.42 -10.53 -11.12
C LEU A 25 1.06 -10.86 -10.89
N ASP A 26 1.88 -9.85 -10.59
CA ASP A 26 3.23 -10.09 -10.09
C ASP A 26 3.18 -10.86 -8.77
N ARG A 27 4.04 -11.88 -8.63
CA ARG A 27 4.10 -12.76 -7.43
C ARG A 27 4.32 -11.99 -6.13
N ASP A 28 4.99 -10.85 -6.23
CA ASP A 28 5.36 -10.03 -5.09
C ASP A 28 4.35 -8.91 -4.82
N TYR A 29 3.32 -8.73 -5.67
CA TYR A 29 2.37 -7.63 -5.56
C TYR A 29 1.69 -7.55 -4.19
N GLY A 30 1.26 -8.69 -3.64
CA GLY A 30 0.67 -8.76 -2.31
C GLY A 30 1.66 -8.34 -1.22
N ALA A 31 2.89 -8.86 -1.26
CA ALA A 31 3.95 -8.50 -0.32
C ALA A 31 4.34 -7.02 -0.42
N GLN A 32 4.43 -6.47 -1.64
CA GLN A 32 4.71 -5.05 -1.88
C GLN A 32 3.59 -4.16 -1.31
N THR A 33 2.34 -4.54 -1.56
CA THR A 33 1.19 -3.79 -1.06
C THR A 33 1.10 -3.84 0.46
N PHE A 34 1.31 -5.02 1.06
CA PHE A 34 1.35 -5.20 2.51
C PHE A 34 2.46 -4.36 3.14
N ALA A 35 3.70 -4.45 2.63
CA ALA A 35 4.84 -3.70 3.14
C ALA A 35 4.60 -2.19 3.10
N GLY A 36 4.11 -1.66 1.97
CA GLY A 36 3.80 -0.23 1.84
C GLY A 36 2.70 0.24 2.79
N TRP A 37 1.63 -0.56 2.92
CA TRP A 37 0.53 -0.26 3.85
C TRP A 37 1.01 -0.35 5.31
N ALA A 38 1.66 -1.44 5.71
CA ALA A 38 2.15 -1.63 7.08
C ALA A 38 3.20 -0.58 7.46
N SER A 39 4.08 -0.18 6.52
CA SER A 39 5.02 0.93 6.72
C SER A 39 4.31 2.22 7.12
N SER A 40 3.19 2.53 6.47
CA SER A 40 2.39 3.73 6.78
C SER A 40 1.70 3.63 8.14
N GLN A 41 1.20 2.44 8.52
CA GLN A 41 0.56 2.21 9.82
C GLN A 41 1.55 2.28 10.98
N LEU A 42 2.75 1.73 10.80
CA LEU A 42 3.79 1.64 11.82
C LEU A 42 4.76 2.83 11.81
N SER A 43 4.62 3.75 10.85
CA SER A 43 5.53 4.87 10.65
C SER A 43 7.00 4.44 10.54
N CYS A 44 7.28 3.37 9.79
CA CYS A 44 8.62 2.81 9.57
C CYS A 44 8.80 2.43 8.10
N GLU A 45 10.00 1.99 7.72
CA GLU A 45 10.28 1.46 6.38
C GLU A 45 10.37 -0.06 6.46
N LEU A 46 9.55 -0.76 5.68
CA LEU A 46 9.54 -2.21 5.59
C LEU A 46 9.88 -2.63 4.16
N ASP A 47 10.82 -3.56 4.01
CA ASP A 47 11.17 -4.13 2.71
C ASP A 47 10.17 -5.24 2.34
N SER A 48 9.55 -5.12 1.18
CA SER A 48 8.61 -6.12 0.67
C SER A 48 9.22 -7.51 0.49
N ALA A 49 10.53 -7.60 0.29
CA ALA A 49 11.24 -8.85 0.17
C ALA A 49 11.10 -9.74 1.43
N ASP A 50 10.97 -9.12 2.59
CA ASP A 50 10.85 -9.83 3.88
C ASP A 50 9.48 -10.48 4.09
N PHE A 51 8.49 -10.14 3.24
CA PHE A 51 7.10 -10.64 3.37
C PHE A 51 6.70 -11.65 2.30
N ARG A 52 7.62 -11.99 1.38
CA ARG A 52 7.37 -12.93 0.29
C ARG A 52 7.05 -14.33 0.81
N GLY A 53 5.91 -14.85 0.39
CA GLY A 53 5.51 -16.23 0.70
C GLY A 53 5.21 -16.49 2.18
N LEU A 54 5.09 -15.45 2.99
CA LEU A 54 4.71 -15.58 4.39
C LEU A 54 3.19 -15.71 4.55
N SER A 55 2.78 -16.38 5.60
CA SER A 55 1.41 -16.28 6.10
C SER A 55 1.14 -14.87 6.67
N ALA A 56 -0.12 -14.45 6.66
CA ALA A 56 -0.52 -13.15 7.21
C ALA A 56 -0.07 -12.98 8.67
N ALA A 57 -0.21 -14.01 9.50
CA ALA A 57 0.21 -13.97 10.90
C ALA A 57 1.73 -13.77 11.06
N GLU A 58 2.54 -14.43 10.22
CA GLU A 58 4.00 -14.27 10.23
C GLU A 58 4.41 -12.89 9.73
N ALA A 59 3.78 -12.40 8.66
CA ALA A 59 4.05 -11.08 8.11
C ALA A 59 3.75 -9.97 9.13
N ILE A 60 2.60 -10.03 9.81
CA ILE A 60 2.23 -9.08 10.87
C ILE A 60 3.25 -9.12 12.01
N ARG A 61 3.65 -10.32 12.46
CA ARG A 61 4.67 -10.47 13.52
C ARG A 61 6.00 -9.84 13.12
N ILE A 62 6.47 -10.12 11.90
CA ILE A 62 7.73 -9.58 11.39
C ILE A 62 7.65 -8.06 11.24
N ALA A 63 6.52 -7.52 10.75
CA ALA A 63 6.32 -6.08 10.62
C ALA A 63 6.43 -5.38 11.99
N HIS A 64 5.79 -5.90 13.04
CA HIS A 64 5.92 -5.37 14.40
C HIS A 64 7.35 -5.46 14.94
N GLU A 65 8.05 -6.59 14.72
CA GLU A 65 9.43 -6.77 15.17
C GLU A 65 10.39 -5.79 14.49
N GLN A 66 10.25 -5.61 13.17
CA GLN A 66 11.09 -4.68 12.42
C GLN A 66 10.81 -3.23 12.82
N ALA A 67 9.54 -2.86 12.95
CA ALA A 67 9.15 -1.52 13.37
C ALA A 67 9.65 -1.20 14.79
N THR A 68 9.59 -2.16 15.70
CA THR A 68 10.14 -2.00 17.06
C THR A 68 11.64 -1.76 17.02
N ARG A 69 12.41 -2.55 16.27
CA ARG A 69 13.88 -2.36 16.14
C ARG A 69 14.22 -1.01 15.51
N GLN A 70 13.48 -0.58 14.51
CA GLN A 70 13.67 0.73 13.88
C GLN A 70 13.32 1.86 14.85
N ALA A 71 12.26 1.72 15.65
CA ALA A 71 11.91 2.70 16.69
C ALA A 71 13.00 2.82 17.75
N GLU A 72 13.57 1.69 18.21
CA GLU A 72 14.67 1.67 19.15
C GLU A 72 15.91 2.39 18.62
N ALA A 73 16.29 2.11 17.37
CA ALA A 73 17.42 2.75 16.72
C ALA A 73 17.22 4.26 16.53
N GLN A 74 16.06 4.67 16.05
CA GLN A 74 15.71 6.07 15.82
C GLN A 74 15.66 6.88 17.14
N ILE A 75 15.14 6.28 18.21
CA ILE A 75 15.13 6.93 19.54
C ILE A 75 16.54 7.10 20.05
N PHE A 76 17.38 6.08 19.94
CA PHE A 76 18.77 6.17 20.35
C PHE A 76 19.49 7.32 19.61
N GLU A 77 19.34 7.38 18.29
CA GLU A 77 19.92 8.41 17.45
C GLU A 77 19.41 9.82 17.83
N ALA A 78 18.08 9.95 18.01
CA ALA A 78 17.46 11.22 18.42
C ALA A 78 17.92 11.67 19.82
N VAL A 79 18.15 10.74 20.75
CA VAL A 79 18.69 11.07 22.09
C VAL A 79 20.13 11.55 21.99
N GLU A 80 20.99 10.87 21.21
CA GLU A 80 22.38 11.31 21.01
C GLU A 80 22.49 12.67 20.31
N GLU A 81 21.58 12.93 19.33
CA GLU A 81 21.55 14.20 18.60
C GLU A 81 21.08 15.38 19.49
N ASN A 82 20.03 15.17 20.29
CA ASN A 82 19.40 16.24 21.05
C ASN A 82 20.00 16.41 22.48
N LEU A 83 20.61 15.37 23.01
CA LEU A 83 21.21 15.32 24.36
C LEU A 83 22.62 14.75 24.32
N PRO A 84 23.56 15.34 23.55
CA PRO A 84 24.88 14.76 23.33
C PRO A 84 25.65 14.61 24.62
N GLN A 85 26.37 13.49 24.75
CA GLN A 85 27.26 13.27 25.91
C GLN A 85 28.49 14.19 25.83
N GLY A 86 28.85 14.79 26.97
CA GLY A 86 30.03 15.65 27.08
C GLY A 86 29.80 17.13 26.77
N GLU A 87 28.59 17.51 26.39
CA GLU A 87 28.17 18.91 26.29
C GLU A 87 27.52 19.40 27.59
N ASP A 88 27.38 20.74 27.73
CA ASP A 88 26.69 21.33 28.88
C ASP A 88 25.19 20.97 28.80
N GLU A 89 24.62 20.51 29.93
CA GLU A 89 23.19 20.16 30.00
C GLU A 89 22.27 21.32 29.62
N ARG A 90 22.76 22.56 29.61
CA ARG A 90 22.04 23.77 29.18
C ARG A 90 21.80 23.80 27.67
N ASP A 91 22.65 23.10 26.90
CA ASP A 91 22.60 23.04 25.46
C ASP A 91 21.70 21.89 24.96
N TRP A 92 21.27 21.03 25.87
CA TRP A 92 20.36 19.90 25.53
C TRP A 92 18.97 20.34 25.09
N ASN A 93 18.52 19.79 23.95
CA ASN A 93 17.25 20.17 23.35
C ASN A 93 16.12 19.17 23.68
N TRP A 94 15.69 19.14 24.92
CA TRP A 94 14.59 18.29 25.38
C TRP A 94 13.27 18.53 24.64
N SER A 95 13.02 19.76 24.19
CA SER A 95 11.81 20.11 23.44
C SER A 95 11.81 19.47 22.06
N ALA A 96 12.94 19.44 21.37
CA ALA A 96 13.06 18.78 20.08
C ALA A 96 12.87 17.26 20.20
N LEU A 97 13.47 16.64 21.23
CA LEU A 97 13.29 15.22 21.51
C LEU A 97 11.83 14.87 21.80
N ALA A 98 11.14 15.67 22.62
CA ALA A 98 9.71 15.50 22.89
C ALA A 98 8.88 15.64 21.62
N SER A 99 9.17 16.65 20.78
CA SER A 99 8.48 16.88 19.52
C SER A 99 8.68 15.73 18.55
N PHE A 100 9.89 15.20 18.44
CA PHE A 100 10.22 14.03 17.63
C PHE A 100 9.40 12.81 18.07
N ALA A 101 9.41 12.47 19.37
CA ALA A 101 8.70 11.33 19.91
C ALA A 101 7.18 11.44 19.72
N ASN A 102 6.63 12.64 19.88
CA ASN A 102 5.20 12.90 19.68
C ASN A 102 4.80 12.83 18.20
N ALA A 103 5.62 13.37 17.30
CA ALA A 103 5.35 13.35 15.87
C ALA A 103 5.35 11.91 15.32
N ARG A 104 6.27 11.07 15.81
CA ARG A 104 6.48 9.72 15.31
C ARG A 104 5.52 8.70 15.90
N TRP A 105 5.37 8.68 17.23
CA TRP A 105 4.59 7.65 17.94
C TRP A 105 3.43 8.20 18.76
N LYS A 106 3.12 9.50 18.68
CA LYS A 106 2.00 10.14 19.40
C LYS A 106 2.03 9.90 20.93
N LEU A 107 3.22 9.89 21.53
CA LEU A 107 3.41 9.53 22.92
C LEU A 107 2.85 10.54 23.92
N SER A 108 2.52 11.75 23.48
CA SER A 108 1.99 12.85 24.32
C SER A 108 2.93 13.24 25.47
N VAL A 109 4.25 13.24 25.23
CA VAL A 109 5.27 13.62 26.19
C VAL A 109 5.67 15.08 26.04
N ASN A 110 6.16 15.70 27.11
CA ASN A 110 6.69 17.06 27.09
C ASN A 110 8.13 17.12 27.63
N ASP A 111 8.80 18.25 27.42
CA ASP A 111 10.19 18.45 27.82
C ASP A 111 10.41 18.30 29.33
N ARG A 112 9.42 18.66 30.17
CA ARG A 112 9.52 18.52 31.63
C ARG A 112 9.48 17.08 32.07
N ASP A 113 8.65 16.25 31.41
CA ASP A 113 8.58 14.83 31.71
C ASP A 113 9.90 14.16 31.37
N LEU A 114 10.48 14.46 30.21
CA LEU A 114 11.76 13.89 29.79
C LEU A 114 12.93 14.35 30.70
N LYS A 115 12.96 15.62 31.05
CA LYS A 115 13.95 16.14 32.02
C LYS A 115 13.90 15.44 33.39
N ARG A 116 12.69 15.10 33.85
CA ARG A 116 12.52 14.38 35.12
C ARG A 116 13.03 12.95 35.08
N ILE A 117 12.90 12.28 33.91
CA ILE A 117 13.45 10.95 33.70
C ILE A 117 14.98 11.01 33.67
N GLY A 118 15.54 12.01 33.03
CA GLY A 118 16.99 12.23 32.94
C GLY A 118 17.62 11.58 31.72
N ARG A 119 18.80 12.08 31.34
CA ARG A 119 19.52 11.68 30.12
C ARG A 119 19.79 10.17 30.04
N ASN A 120 20.12 9.57 31.18
CA ASN A 120 20.57 8.17 31.20
C ASN A 120 19.42 7.20 30.95
N ASP A 121 18.20 7.51 31.35
CA ASP A 121 17.05 6.61 31.32
C ASP A 121 16.04 6.97 30.22
N VAL A 122 16.16 8.17 29.61
CA VAL A 122 15.18 8.67 28.65
C VAL A 122 15.11 7.82 27.39
N ALA A 123 16.23 7.28 26.92
CA ALA A 123 16.26 6.42 25.76
C ALA A 123 15.43 5.15 25.98
N GLU A 124 15.73 4.41 27.06
CA GLU A 124 15.03 3.18 27.41
C GLU A 124 13.54 3.44 27.67
N TRP A 125 13.21 4.52 28.35
CA TRP A 125 11.83 4.90 28.62
C TRP A 125 11.05 5.22 27.36
N LEU A 126 11.63 5.96 26.40
CA LEU A 126 11.00 6.27 25.12
C LEU A 126 10.86 5.01 24.25
N GLN A 127 11.87 4.14 24.24
CA GLN A 127 11.85 2.88 23.49
C GLN A 127 10.73 1.97 23.99
N GLN A 128 10.56 1.83 25.30
CA GLN A 128 9.45 1.07 25.87
C GLN A 128 8.09 1.63 25.45
N ARG A 129 7.92 2.96 25.51
CA ARG A 129 6.66 3.61 25.10
C ARG A 129 6.37 3.47 23.61
N ALA A 130 7.37 3.66 22.77
CA ALA A 130 7.25 3.49 21.34
C ALA A 130 6.91 2.04 20.98
N SER A 131 7.58 1.07 21.60
CA SER A 131 7.30 -0.36 21.42
C SER A 131 5.86 -0.72 21.79
N GLU A 132 5.34 -0.18 22.90
CA GLU A 132 3.93 -0.38 23.28
C GLU A 132 2.95 0.13 22.22
N VAL A 133 3.25 1.26 21.56
CA VAL A 133 2.41 1.79 20.48
C VAL A 133 2.52 0.92 19.24
N VAL A 134 3.73 0.55 18.84
CA VAL A 134 3.98 -0.30 17.67
C VAL A 134 3.28 -1.65 17.80
N VAL A 135 3.45 -2.33 18.93
CA VAL A 135 2.86 -3.67 19.16
C VAL A 135 1.33 -3.63 19.24
N LYS A 136 0.74 -2.51 19.69
CA LYS A 136 -0.72 -2.33 19.75
C LYS A 136 -1.34 -1.89 18.42
N ALA A 137 -0.54 -1.56 17.41
CA ALA A 137 -1.07 -1.20 16.11
C ALA A 137 -1.78 -2.39 15.48
N ASP A 138 -3.04 -2.19 15.09
CA ASP A 138 -3.83 -3.23 14.43
C ASP A 138 -3.44 -3.33 12.95
N LEU A 139 -2.88 -4.46 12.58
CA LEU A 139 -2.50 -4.80 11.21
C LEU A 139 -3.42 -5.87 10.58
N SER A 140 -4.55 -6.20 11.21
CA SER A 140 -5.46 -7.24 10.71
C SER A 140 -6.01 -6.94 9.31
N GLU A 141 -6.26 -5.68 8.97
CA GLU A 141 -6.67 -5.29 7.62
C GLU A 141 -5.64 -5.66 6.54
N GLY A 142 -4.37 -5.80 6.92
CA GLY A 142 -3.28 -6.18 6.03
C GLY A 142 -3.36 -7.62 5.54
N GLU A 143 -4.07 -8.50 6.23
CA GLU A 143 -4.23 -9.92 5.86
C GLU A 143 -4.74 -10.09 4.43
N ARG A 144 -5.66 -9.21 4.00
CA ARG A 144 -6.23 -9.24 2.65
C ARG A 144 -5.20 -9.09 1.54
N PHE A 145 -4.11 -8.37 1.78
CA PHE A 145 -3.06 -8.14 0.77
C PHE A 145 -2.23 -9.41 0.51
N LEU A 146 -2.16 -10.30 1.50
CA LEU A 146 -1.39 -11.53 1.44
C LEU A 146 -2.26 -12.75 1.06
N ALA A 147 -3.56 -12.52 0.80
CA ALA A 147 -4.46 -13.57 0.30
C ALA A 147 -4.07 -13.95 -1.14
N PRO A 148 -4.06 -15.24 -1.48
CA PRO A 148 -3.65 -15.70 -2.82
C PRO A 148 -4.42 -15.06 -3.97
N GLU A 149 -5.69 -14.72 -3.74
CA GLU A 149 -6.59 -14.11 -4.73
C GLU A 149 -6.42 -12.59 -4.84
N PHE A 150 -5.63 -11.94 -3.98
CA PHE A 150 -5.55 -10.47 -3.91
C PHE A 150 -5.17 -9.82 -5.23
N GLY A 151 -4.19 -10.37 -5.94
CA GLY A 151 -3.75 -9.86 -7.23
C GLY A 151 -4.86 -9.91 -8.28
N VAL A 152 -5.54 -11.04 -8.39
CA VAL A 152 -6.67 -11.24 -9.33
C VAL A 152 -7.84 -10.31 -9.00
N LEU A 153 -8.19 -10.17 -7.72
CA LEU A 153 -9.25 -9.26 -7.28
C LEU A 153 -8.89 -7.79 -7.53
N SER A 154 -7.63 -7.43 -7.38
CA SER A 154 -7.14 -6.09 -7.69
C SER A 154 -7.21 -5.79 -9.19
N ALA A 155 -6.76 -6.73 -10.02
CA ALA A 155 -6.86 -6.63 -11.48
C ALA A 155 -8.32 -6.53 -11.95
N ARG A 156 -9.22 -7.35 -11.38
CA ARG A 156 -10.67 -7.30 -11.65
C ARG A 156 -11.26 -5.93 -11.30
N SER A 157 -10.98 -5.44 -10.09
CA SER A 157 -11.49 -4.14 -9.63
C SER A 157 -10.97 -2.99 -10.49
N TRP A 158 -9.70 -3.05 -10.90
CA TRP A 158 -9.11 -2.07 -11.80
C TRP A 158 -9.77 -2.11 -13.19
N THR A 159 -10.06 -3.31 -13.75
CA THR A 159 -10.71 -3.50 -15.04
C THR A 159 -12.13 -2.90 -15.03
N ASP A 160 -12.90 -3.15 -13.99
CA ASP A 160 -14.23 -2.56 -13.81
C ASP A 160 -14.16 -1.04 -13.76
N TRP A 161 -13.31 -0.50 -12.89
CA TRP A 161 -13.14 0.94 -12.74
C TRP A 161 -12.63 1.62 -14.02
N ARG A 162 -11.67 1.00 -14.72
CA ARG A 162 -10.98 1.61 -15.86
C ARG A 162 -11.78 1.55 -17.15
N PHE A 163 -12.45 0.44 -17.40
CA PHE A 163 -13.12 0.16 -18.67
C PHE A 163 -14.64 0.05 -18.51
N ALA A 164 -15.17 0.04 -17.30
CA ALA A 164 -16.55 -0.31 -16.94
C ALA A 164 -16.94 -1.67 -17.53
N ILE A 165 -16.11 -2.69 -17.26
CA ILE A 165 -16.28 -4.08 -17.69
C ILE A 165 -16.39 -4.93 -16.44
N GLU A 166 -17.50 -5.60 -16.26
CA GLU A 166 -17.69 -6.57 -15.19
C GLU A 166 -17.15 -7.94 -15.63
N LEU A 167 -16.12 -8.43 -14.91
CA LEU A 167 -15.62 -9.78 -15.06
C LEU A 167 -16.38 -10.71 -14.12
N ALA A 168 -17.09 -11.69 -14.67
CA ALA A 168 -17.82 -12.68 -13.89
C ALA A 168 -16.84 -13.71 -13.27
N ASP A 169 -17.26 -14.37 -12.20
CA ASP A 169 -16.45 -15.42 -11.57
C ASP A 169 -16.16 -16.58 -12.54
N SER A 170 -17.06 -16.84 -13.48
CA SER A 170 -16.86 -17.82 -14.56
C SER A 170 -15.71 -17.46 -15.50
N ASP A 171 -15.49 -16.16 -15.75
CA ASP A 171 -14.41 -15.68 -16.62
C ASP A 171 -13.04 -15.90 -15.96
N LEU A 172 -13.02 -15.92 -14.64
CA LEU A 172 -11.80 -16.04 -13.83
C LEU A 172 -11.56 -17.46 -13.28
N ALA A 173 -12.51 -18.38 -13.49
CA ALA A 173 -12.46 -19.71 -12.90
C ALA A 173 -11.20 -20.51 -13.27
N GLU A 174 -10.69 -20.34 -14.50
CA GLU A 174 -9.49 -21.01 -15.01
C GLU A 174 -8.18 -20.28 -14.62
N ILE A 175 -8.30 -19.01 -14.18
CA ILE A 175 -7.16 -18.16 -13.86
C ILE A 175 -6.95 -18.06 -12.34
N SER A 176 -8.01 -18.30 -11.56
CA SER A 176 -7.98 -18.21 -10.11
C SER A 176 -7.17 -19.35 -9.50
N GLY A 177 -6.11 -19.01 -8.78
CA GLY A 177 -5.23 -19.97 -8.12
C GLY A 177 -4.02 -19.30 -7.50
N ASN A 178 -3.08 -20.11 -7.01
CA ASN A 178 -1.85 -19.61 -6.38
C ASN A 178 -0.82 -19.05 -7.39
N ASP A 179 -1.01 -19.27 -8.67
CA ASP A 179 -0.12 -18.80 -9.74
C ASP A 179 -0.97 -18.47 -10.97
N PRO A 180 -1.70 -17.34 -10.94
CA PRO A 180 -2.59 -16.94 -12.03
C PRO A 180 -1.78 -16.63 -13.29
N ASP A 181 -2.27 -17.11 -14.45
CA ASP A 181 -1.65 -16.82 -15.75
C ASP A 181 -1.98 -15.39 -16.20
N PRO A 182 -0.99 -14.46 -16.25
CA PRO A 182 -1.24 -13.09 -16.67
C PRO A 182 -1.71 -12.98 -18.11
N GLU A 183 -1.21 -13.83 -19.03
CA GLU A 183 -1.59 -13.75 -20.43
C GLU A 183 -3.03 -14.20 -20.65
N ALA A 184 -3.46 -15.25 -19.96
CA ALA A 184 -4.86 -15.69 -20.00
C ALA A 184 -5.80 -14.59 -19.46
N PHE A 185 -5.43 -13.92 -18.38
CA PHE A 185 -6.19 -12.79 -17.84
C PHE A 185 -6.26 -11.61 -18.82
N LYS A 186 -5.12 -11.23 -19.43
CA LYS A 186 -5.06 -10.14 -20.41
C LYS A 186 -5.97 -10.42 -21.61
N GLU A 187 -5.96 -11.66 -22.13
CA GLU A 187 -6.83 -12.03 -23.28
C GLU A 187 -8.31 -11.85 -22.95
N ILE A 188 -8.78 -12.30 -21.78
CA ILE A 188 -10.16 -12.11 -21.35
C ILE A 188 -10.51 -10.62 -21.26
N VAL A 189 -9.62 -9.82 -20.64
CA VAL A 189 -9.87 -8.38 -20.50
C VAL A 189 -9.89 -7.68 -21.86
N ARG A 190 -8.98 -8.04 -22.79
CA ARG A 190 -8.94 -7.48 -24.14
C ARG A 190 -10.22 -7.80 -24.92
N GLU A 191 -10.69 -9.04 -24.85
CA GLU A 191 -11.93 -9.45 -25.53
C GLU A 191 -13.11 -8.63 -25.02
N LYS A 192 -13.32 -8.60 -23.71
CA LYS A 192 -14.40 -7.83 -23.08
C LYS A 192 -14.28 -6.32 -23.31
N ALA A 193 -13.05 -5.78 -23.32
CA ALA A 193 -12.83 -4.37 -23.61
C ALA A 193 -13.23 -4.01 -25.06
N ARG A 194 -12.92 -4.87 -26.00
CA ARG A 194 -13.34 -4.70 -27.42
C ARG A 194 -14.83 -4.79 -27.57
N GLU A 195 -15.49 -5.74 -26.90
CA GLU A 195 -16.96 -5.86 -26.89
C GLU A 195 -17.62 -4.61 -26.30
N ALA A 196 -17.15 -4.16 -25.15
CA ALA A 196 -17.65 -2.95 -24.50
C ALA A 196 -17.46 -1.69 -25.35
N TYR A 197 -16.32 -1.59 -26.05
CA TYR A 197 -16.05 -0.50 -26.98
C TYR A 197 -17.03 -0.54 -28.16
N GLN A 198 -17.24 -1.71 -28.79
CA GLN A 198 -18.17 -1.88 -29.90
C GLN A 198 -19.61 -1.54 -29.49
N GLN A 199 -20.02 -1.96 -28.30
CA GLN A 199 -21.34 -1.65 -27.79
C GLN A 199 -21.55 -0.13 -27.63
N ARG A 200 -20.54 0.58 -27.11
CA ARG A 200 -20.58 2.04 -26.96
C ARG A 200 -20.57 2.79 -28.29
N GLU A 201 -19.87 2.28 -29.30
CA GLU A 201 -19.92 2.84 -30.65
C GLU A 201 -21.34 2.80 -31.25
N ILE A 202 -22.12 1.76 -30.93
CA ILE A 202 -23.51 1.61 -31.38
C ILE A 202 -24.47 2.50 -30.57
N GLU A 203 -24.27 2.54 -29.24
CA GLU A 203 -25.16 3.25 -28.32
C GLU A 203 -24.99 4.78 -28.38
N TYR A 204 -23.77 5.27 -28.56
CA TYR A 204 -23.48 6.70 -28.51
C TYR A 204 -24.26 7.54 -29.51
N PRO A 205 -24.38 7.19 -30.82
CA PRO A 205 -25.20 7.91 -31.79
C PRO A 205 -26.68 7.94 -31.41
N VAL A 206 -27.21 6.85 -30.82
CA VAL A 206 -28.59 6.75 -30.37
C VAL A 206 -28.85 7.67 -29.18
N LEU A 207 -27.96 7.67 -28.19
CA LEU A 207 -28.05 8.54 -26.99
C LEU A 207 -27.98 10.03 -27.37
N VAL A 208 -27.06 10.39 -28.28
CA VAL A 208 -26.92 11.76 -28.77
C VAL A 208 -28.18 12.16 -29.56
N GLY A 209 -28.73 11.28 -30.39
CA GLY A 209 -29.98 11.51 -31.10
C GLY A 209 -31.14 11.73 -30.14
N LEU A 210 -31.30 10.87 -29.12
CA LEU A 210 -32.37 11.00 -28.12
C LEU A 210 -32.24 12.30 -27.32
N ALA A 211 -31.03 12.67 -26.88
CA ALA A 211 -30.81 13.92 -26.15
C ALA A 211 -31.15 15.17 -26.98
N HIS A 212 -30.98 15.09 -28.29
CA HIS A 212 -31.32 16.20 -29.21
C HIS A 212 -32.85 16.35 -29.42
N PHE A 213 -33.63 15.27 -29.23
CA PHE A 213 -35.08 15.29 -29.38
C PHE A 213 -35.86 15.51 -28.07
N THR A 214 -35.18 15.34 -26.91
CA THR A 214 -35.83 15.47 -25.57
C THR A 214 -35.45 16.73 -24.81
N GLY A 215 -34.54 17.54 -25.31
CA GLY A 215 -34.15 18.84 -24.78
C GLY A 215 -34.78 19.96 -25.58
#